data_b81c4f22417cf992ae59f37266df2e9a
#
_entry.id   b81c4f22417cf992ae59f37266df2e9a
#
_cell.length_a   1.000
_cell.length_b   1.000
_cell.length_c   1.000
_cell.angle_alpha   90.00
_cell.angle_beta   90.00
_cell.angle_gamma   90.00
#
_symmetry.space_group_name_H-M   'P 1'
#
loop_
_entity.id
_entity.type
_entity.pdbx_description
1 polymer ?
#
loop_
_entity_poly.entity_id
_entity_poly.type
_entity_poly.pdbx_seq_one_letter_code
_entity_poly.pdbx_strand_id
1 'polypeptide(L)'
;MTEQSSRARGRLVVLVGPSAVGKSTVVAKVRELLPSLHFSVSATTRDPRPGEVDGRDYHFVSGAEFDRMIADDALLEWAEIHGGLQRSGTPRRPVVDALERGEPVLVEVDLVGARNVVRRLPEAISVFLAPPSWDELVSRLTGRGTETPEAVARRLETARTEMAARDEFDHVLVNSEVDQVASELVSLLVGPDERPVAEDFSHRAQ
;
A
#
# COMPACT_ATOMS: atom_id res chain seq x y z
N MET A 1 15.61 -6.88 -38.52
CA MET A 1 14.27 -6.75 -37.88
C MET A 1 14.40 -7.38 -36.50
N THR A 2 14.68 -6.56 -35.52
CA THR A 2 14.78 -6.97 -34.11
C THR A 2 13.36 -7.08 -33.55
N GLU A 3 12.92 -8.31 -33.27
CA GLU A 3 11.72 -8.54 -32.48
C GLU A 3 11.92 -7.87 -31.12
N GLN A 4 11.30 -6.71 -30.91
CA GLN A 4 11.05 -6.21 -29.58
C GLN A 4 10.04 -7.18 -28.93
N SER A 5 10.56 -8.14 -28.14
CA SER A 5 9.76 -8.91 -27.21
C SER A 5 8.98 -7.91 -26.36
N SER A 6 7.69 -7.81 -26.59
CA SER A 6 6.77 -7.00 -25.79
C SER A 6 6.81 -7.59 -24.38
N ARG A 7 7.61 -6.99 -23.50
CA ARG A 7 7.60 -7.35 -22.09
C ARG A 7 6.21 -7.15 -21.56
N ALA A 8 5.62 -8.15 -20.91
CA ALA A 8 4.31 -8.01 -20.32
C ALA A 8 4.31 -6.82 -19.34
N ARG A 9 3.24 -6.05 -19.34
CA ARG A 9 3.07 -4.94 -18.39
C ARG A 9 3.08 -5.47 -16.96
N GLY A 10 3.75 -4.77 -16.05
CA GLY A 10 3.78 -5.11 -14.64
C GLY A 10 2.39 -5.12 -14.01
N ARG A 11 2.25 -5.79 -12.88
CA ARG A 11 0.98 -5.86 -12.14
C ARG A 11 0.97 -4.82 -11.03
N LEU A 12 -0.18 -4.17 -10.84
CA LEU A 12 -0.41 -3.22 -9.77
C LEU A 12 -1.28 -3.85 -8.68
N VAL A 13 -0.76 -3.86 -7.45
CA VAL A 13 -1.55 -4.19 -6.26
C VAL A 13 -1.78 -2.91 -5.45
N VAL A 14 -3.03 -2.66 -5.08
CA VAL A 14 -3.45 -1.56 -4.21
C VAL A 14 -3.81 -2.13 -2.84
N LEU A 15 -2.98 -1.84 -1.84
CA LEU A 15 -3.12 -2.33 -0.47
C LEU A 15 -3.85 -1.32 0.40
N VAL A 16 -4.93 -1.76 0.99
CA VAL A 16 -5.78 -1.00 1.92
C VAL A 16 -5.95 -1.77 3.22
N GLY A 17 -6.35 -1.10 4.27
CA GLY A 17 -6.71 -1.73 5.55
C GLY A 17 -6.66 -0.73 6.68
N PRO A 18 -7.29 -1.02 7.81
CA PRO A 18 -7.42 -0.09 8.92
C PRO A 18 -6.07 0.31 9.51
N SER A 19 -6.07 1.45 10.19
CA SER A 19 -4.90 1.88 10.95
C SER A 19 -4.51 0.80 11.96
N ALA A 20 -3.21 0.58 12.17
CA ALA A 20 -2.63 -0.42 13.06
C ALA A 20 -2.87 -1.90 12.67
N VAL A 21 -3.43 -2.19 11.48
CA VAL A 21 -3.56 -3.57 10.98
C VAL A 21 -2.21 -4.24 10.67
N GLY A 22 -1.15 -3.46 10.49
CA GLY A 22 0.22 -3.97 10.23
C GLY A 22 0.66 -3.84 8.77
N LYS A 23 0.06 -2.95 7.97
CA LYS A 23 0.45 -2.73 6.55
C LYS A 23 1.95 -2.53 6.38
N SER A 24 2.57 -1.63 7.14
CA SER A 24 4.00 -1.33 7.01
C SER A 24 4.90 -2.54 7.27
N THR A 25 4.52 -3.41 8.22
CA THR A 25 5.26 -4.65 8.51
C THR A 25 5.16 -5.63 7.35
N VAL A 26 3.95 -5.80 6.80
CA VAL A 26 3.71 -6.65 5.63
C VAL A 26 4.46 -6.11 4.40
N VAL A 27 4.38 -4.81 4.14
CA VAL A 27 5.10 -4.15 3.03
C VAL A 27 6.61 -4.33 3.15
N ALA A 28 7.17 -4.18 4.36
CA ALA A 28 8.60 -4.43 4.60
C ALA A 28 8.98 -5.87 4.22
N LYS A 29 8.16 -6.84 4.61
CA LYS A 29 8.39 -8.25 4.26
C LYS A 29 8.23 -8.53 2.77
N VAL A 30 7.24 -7.94 2.11
CA VAL A 30 7.09 -8.06 0.64
C VAL A 30 8.33 -7.52 -0.08
N ARG A 31 8.89 -6.39 0.37
CA ARG A 31 10.13 -5.82 -0.21
C ARG A 31 11.35 -6.72 -0.01
N GLU A 32 11.42 -7.49 1.08
CA GLU A 32 12.46 -8.51 1.28
C GLU A 32 12.30 -9.68 0.31
N LEU A 33 11.06 -10.17 0.13
CA LEU A 33 10.76 -11.33 -0.71
C LEU A 33 10.81 -11.00 -2.21
N LEU A 34 10.55 -9.74 -2.60
CA LEU A 34 10.47 -9.28 -3.97
C LEU A 34 11.32 -8.02 -4.18
N PRO A 35 12.66 -8.14 -4.33
CA PRO A 35 13.56 -6.99 -4.48
C PRO A 35 13.29 -6.15 -5.74
N SER A 36 12.62 -6.70 -6.75
CA SER A 36 12.20 -5.99 -7.97
C SER A 36 10.93 -5.15 -7.78
N LEU A 37 10.32 -5.16 -6.60
CA LEU A 37 9.10 -4.42 -6.30
C LEU A 37 9.33 -2.91 -6.40
N HIS A 38 8.54 -2.26 -7.23
CA HIS A 38 8.36 -0.81 -7.15
C HIS A 38 7.31 -0.49 -6.07
N PHE A 39 7.76 -0.06 -4.89
CA PHE A 39 6.86 0.48 -3.86
C PHE A 39 6.65 1.97 -4.10
N SER A 40 5.41 2.37 -4.32
CA SER A 40 5.08 3.77 -4.60
C SER A 40 5.18 4.61 -3.34
N VAL A 41 6.08 5.61 -3.35
CA VAL A 41 6.23 6.58 -2.27
C VAL A 41 5.23 7.71 -2.47
N SER A 42 4.35 7.94 -1.50
CA SER A 42 3.33 8.99 -1.55
C SER A 42 3.93 10.39 -1.35
N ALA A 43 3.35 11.39 -2.00
CA ALA A 43 3.59 12.79 -1.69
C ALA A 43 2.70 13.24 -0.51
N THR A 44 3.22 14.12 0.34
CA THR A 44 2.45 14.68 1.47
C THR A 44 2.83 16.13 1.77
N THR A 45 1.86 16.90 2.27
CA THR A 45 2.08 18.29 2.67
C THR A 45 2.38 18.47 4.16
N ARG A 46 2.44 17.38 4.94
CA ARG A 46 2.88 17.46 6.33
C ARG A 46 4.38 17.52 6.44
N ASP A 47 4.87 18.10 7.50
CA ASP A 47 6.29 18.05 7.84
C ASP A 47 6.77 16.61 8.14
N PRO A 48 8.03 16.29 7.82
CA PRO A 48 8.63 15.01 8.17
C PRO A 48 8.68 14.81 9.68
N ARG A 49 8.40 13.59 10.13
CA ARG A 49 8.59 13.18 11.53
C ARG A 49 10.06 12.80 11.77
N PRO A 50 10.53 12.80 13.04
CA PRO A 50 11.87 12.34 13.36
C PRO A 50 12.15 10.95 12.77
N GLY A 51 13.22 10.83 11.98
CA GLY A 51 13.65 9.59 11.33
C GLY A 51 13.05 9.32 9.96
N GLU A 52 12.06 10.08 9.51
CA GLU A 52 11.55 10.00 8.13
C GLU A 52 12.50 10.68 7.15
N VAL A 53 12.67 10.09 5.97
CA VAL A 53 13.58 10.56 4.91
C VAL A 53 12.77 10.83 3.66
N ASP A 54 12.97 12.04 3.07
CA ASP A 54 12.36 12.42 1.81
C ASP A 54 12.74 11.45 0.68
N GLY A 55 11.75 11.11 -0.16
CA GLY A 55 11.89 10.17 -1.26
C GLY A 55 11.94 8.69 -0.86
N ARG A 56 12.07 8.39 0.46
CA ARG A 56 12.03 7.00 0.97
C ARG A 56 10.72 6.69 1.68
N ASP A 57 10.32 7.55 2.61
CA ASP A 57 9.12 7.37 3.43
C ASP A 57 7.94 8.13 2.83
N TYR A 58 8.19 9.35 2.40
CA TYR A 58 7.29 10.23 1.65
C TYR A 58 8.09 11.18 0.76
N HIS A 59 7.44 11.75 -0.26
CA HIS A 59 7.86 12.99 -0.90
C HIS A 59 7.22 14.16 -0.12
N PHE A 60 8.01 14.87 0.68
CA PHE A 60 7.53 16.01 1.46
C PHE A 60 7.52 17.25 0.58
N VAL A 61 6.31 17.73 0.23
CA VAL A 61 6.12 18.83 -0.70
C VAL A 61 5.36 19.98 -0.04
N SER A 62 5.57 21.20 -0.53
CA SER A 62 4.79 22.36 -0.09
C SER A 62 3.32 22.25 -0.55
N GLY A 63 2.42 22.97 0.14
CA GLY A 63 1.02 23.06 -0.29
C GLY A 63 0.88 23.55 -1.74
N ALA A 64 1.66 24.58 -2.13
CA ALA A 64 1.66 25.11 -3.49
C ALA A 64 2.18 24.13 -4.54
N GLU A 65 3.13 23.27 -4.18
CA GLU A 65 3.60 22.21 -5.06
C GLU A 65 2.55 21.10 -5.21
N PHE A 66 1.90 20.73 -4.13
CA PHE A 66 0.82 19.76 -4.17
C PHE A 66 -0.37 20.27 -5.02
N ASP A 67 -0.70 21.58 -4.95
CA ASP A 67 -1.70 22.20 -5.83
C ASP A 67 -1.32 22.09 -7.31
N ARG A 68 -0.04 22.28 -7.64
CA ARG A 68 0.46 22.07 -9.00
C ARG A 68 0.34 20.61 -9.42
N MET A 69 0.69 19.67 -8.55
CA MET A 69 0.55 18.22 -8.84
C MET A 69 -0.91 17.85 -9.14
N ILE A 70 -1.87 18.46 -8.45
CA ILE A 70 -3.31 18.27 -8.75
C ILE A 70 -3.66 18.88 -10.12
N ALA A 71 -3.27 20.12 -10.36
CA ALA A 71 -3.58 20.85 -11.59
C ALA A 71 -3.01 20.16 -12.85
N ASP A 72 -1.83 19.56 -12.72
CA ASP A 72 -1.10 18.86 -13.79
C ASP A 72 -1.52 17.40 -13.94
N ASP A 73 -2.56 16.94 -13.22
CA ASP A 73 -3.00 15.51 -13.15
C ASP A 73 -1.84 14.53 -12.84
N ALA A 74 -0.88 14.99 -12.02
CA ALA A 74 0.34 14.25 -11.68
C ALA A 74 0.13 13.19 -10.58
N LEU A 75 -1.07 13.09 -10.00
CA LEU A 75 -1.43 12.15 -8.95
C LEU A 75 -2.42 11.10 -9.46
N LEU A 76 -2.23 9.83 -9.10
CA LEU A 76 -3.22 8.76 -9.32
C LEU A 76 -4.45 8.95 -8.44
N GLU A 77 -4.21 9.35 -7.21
CA GLU A 77 -5.21 9.70 -6.22
C GLU A 77 -4.63 10.75 -5.27
N TRP A 78 -5.49 11.44 -4.57
CA TRP A 78 -5.12 12.28 -3.44
C TRP A 78 -6.30 12.48 -2.50
N ALA A 79 -6.01 12.76 -1.24
CA ALA A 79 -7.00 13.04 -0.22
C ALA A 79 -6.53 14.11 0.77
N GLU A 80 -7.49 14.82 1.34
CA GLU A 80 -7.29 15.63 2.54
C GLU A 80 -7.37 14.74 3.75
N ILE A 81 -6.40 14.87 4.65
CA ILE A 81 -6.29 14.07 5.85
C ILE A 81 -6.47 14.98 7.08
N HIS A 82 -7.07 14.45 8.13
CA HIS A 82 -7.32 15.16 9.38
C HIS A 82 -8.08 16.50 9.21
N GLY A 83 -9.12 16.50 8.38
CA GLY A 83 -9.99 17.68 8.20
C GLY A 83 -9.32 18.81 7.40
N GLY A 84 -8.47 18.49 6.43
CA GLY A 84 -7.80 19.45 5.55
C GLY A 84 -6.48 19.99 6.09
N LEU A 85 -6.02 19.55 7.27
CA LEU A 85 -4.73 19.99 7.85
C LEU A 85 -3.53 19.54 7.03
N GLN A 86 -3.65 18.45 6.31
CA GLN A 86 -2.61 17.92 5.42
C GLN A 86 -3.24 17.18 4.25
N ARG A 87 -2.46 17.03 3.19
CA ARG A 87 -2.85 16.25 2.01
C ARG A 87 -1.84 15.16 1.76
N SER A 88 -2.31 14.05 1.18
CA SER A 88 -1.46 12.97 0.70
C SER A 88 -1.96 12.48 -0.64
N GLY A 89 -1.07 11.98 -1.48
CA GLY A 89 -1.44 11.45 -2.79
C GLY A 89 -0.32 10.62 -3.40
N THR A 90 -0.70 9.78 -4.33
CA THR A 90 0.20 8.86 -5.03
C THR A 90 0.68 9.46 -6.35
N PRO A 91 1.99 9.76 -6.51
CA PRO A 91 2.54 10.24 -7.79
C PRO A 91 2.27 9.25 -8.91
N ARG A 92 1.66 9.72 -10.01
CA ARG A 92 1.19 8.89 -11.13
C ARG A 92 2.34 8.33 -11.95
N ARG A 93 3.28 9.21 -12.34
CA ARG A 93 4.32 8.86 -13.31
C ARG A 93 5.23 7.71 -12.86
N PRO A 94 5.77 7.70 -11.62
CA PRO A 94 6.60 6.59 -11.16
C PRO A 94 5.89 5.23 -11.23
N VAL A 95 4.60 5.18 -10.89
CA VAL A 95 3.77 3.97 -10.95
C VAL A 95 3.59 3.50 -12.40
N VAL A 96 3.19 4.40 -13.30
CA VAL A 96 2.96 4.06 -14.72
C VAL A 96 4.25 3.62 -15.40
N ASP A 97 5.34 4.37 -15.20
CA ASP A 97 6.65 4.04 -15.77
C ASP A 97 7.15 2.66 -15.28
N ALA A 98 6.95 2.31 -14.01
CA ALA A 98 7.31 0.99 -13.48
C ALA A 98 6.46 -0.14 -14.12
N LEU A 99 5.16 0.06 -14.22
CA LEU A 99 4.26 -0.90 -14.90
C LEU A 99 4.65 -1.11 -16.37
N GLU A 100 5.03 -0.05 -17.09
CA GLU A 100 5.48 -0.13 -18.49
C GLU A 100 6.81 -0.88 -18.64
N ARG A 101 7.67 -0.82 -17.62
CA ARG A 101 8.91 -1.62 -17.56
C ARG A 101 8.67 -3.09 -17.21
N GLY A 102 7.42 -3.48 -16.90
CA GLY A 102 7.06 -4.84 -16.46
C GLY A 102 7.41 -5.10 -14.99
N GLU A 103 7.61 -4.05 -14.19
CA GLU A 103 7.90 -4.18 -12.75
C GLU A 103 6.62 -4.40 -11.96
N PRO A 104 6.61 -5.27 -10.94
CA PRO A 104 5.51 -5.37 -9.99
C PRO A 104 5.43 -4.07 -9.16
N VAL A 105 4.22 -3.54 -8.99
CA VAL A 105 3.98 -2.27 -8.28
C VAL A 105 3.04 -2.48 -7.11
N LEU A 106 3.42 -1.96 -5.94
CA LEU A 106 2.58 -1.92 -4.74
C LEU A 106 2.32 -0.47 -4.33
N VAL A 107 1.05 -0.12 -4.19
CA VAL A 107 0.58 1.17 -3.70
C VAL A 107 -0.15 0.97 -2.38
N GLU A 108 0.23 1.68 -1.32
CA GLU A 108 -0.45 1.69 -0.03
C GLU A 108 -1.23 2.99 0.12
N VAL A 109 -2.56 2.91 0.25
CA VAL A 109 -3.47 4.05 0.34
C VAL A 109 -4.58 3.81 1.36
N ASP A 110 -5.36 4.84 1.63
CA ASP A 110 -6.61 4.71 2.39
C ASP A 110 -7.77 4.20 1.50
N LEU A 111 -8.94 4.02 2.10
CA LEU A 111 -10.13 3.52 1.42
C LEU A 111 -10.55 4.37 0.21
N VAL A 112 -10.50 5.70 0.34
CA VAL A 112 -10.89 6.62 -0.73
C VAL A 112 -9.85 6.60 -1.84
N GLY A 113 -8.59 6.62 -1.47
CA GLY A 113 -7.46 6.51 -2.40
C GLY A 113 -7.53 5.25 -3.24
N ALA A 114 -7.80 4.09 -2.61
CA ALA A 114 -7.92 2.81 -3.33
C ALA A 114 -9.03 2.84 -4.38
N ARG A 115 -10.22 3.33 -4.02
CA ARG A 115 -11.34 3.49 -4.98
C ARG A 115 -10.95 4.41 -6.15
N ASN A 116 -10.17 5.46 -5.88
CA ASN A 116 -9.70 6.38 -6.91
C ASN A 116 -8.65 5.74 -7.82
N VAL A 117 -7.69 5.00 -7.26
CA VAL A 117 -6.69 4.26 -8.05
C VAL A 117 -7.36 3.24 -8.97
N VAL A 118 -8.24 2.38 -8.43
CA VAL A 118 -8.96 1.35 -9.21
C VAL A 118 -9.81 1.97 -10.31
N ARG A 119 -10.43 3.13 -10.06
CA ARG A 119 -11.19 3.85 -11.10
C ARG A 119 -10.32 4.34 -12.25
N ARG A 120 -9.07 4.77 -11.97
CA ARG A 120 -8.12 5.26 -12.97
C ARG A 120 -7.34 4.16 -13.67
N LEU A 121 -7.09 3.06 -12.97
CA LEU A 121 -6.35 1.88 -13.43
C LEU A 121 -7.19 0.63 -13.10
N PRO A 122 -8.21 0.32 -13.93
CA PRO A 122 -9.14 -0.79 -13.65
C PRO A 122 -8.49 -2.17 -13.62
N GLU A 123 -7.27 -2.30 -14.16
CA GLU A 123 -6.46 -3.51 -14.09
C GLU A 123 -5.77 -3.71 -12.74
N ALA A 124 -5.82 -2.73 -11.84
CA ALA A 124 -5.23 -2.84 -10.50
C ALA A 124 -5.97 -3.89 -9.66
N ILE A 125 -5.20 -4.72 -8.98
CA ILE A 125 -5.71 -5.70 -8.04
C ILE A 125 -5.84 -5.03 -6.68
N SER A 126 -7.05 -4.90 -6.19
CA SER A 126 -7.33 -4.29 -4.89
C SER A 126 -7.31 -5.34 -3.76
N VAL A 127 -6.55 -5.05 -2.70
CA VAL A 127 -6.35 -5.98 -1.57
C VAL A 127 -6.66 -5.26 -0.26
N PHE A 128 -7.59 -5.81 0.49
CA PHE A 128 -7.89 -5.37 1.84
C PHE A 128 -7.14 -6.22 2.86
N LEU A 129 -6.28 -5.60 3.66
CA LEU A 129 -5.61 -6.24 4.79
C LEU A 129 -6.50 -6.13 6.03
N ALA A 130 -7.05 -7.25 6.47
CA ALA A 130 -7.90 -7.35 7.65
C ALA A 130 -7.10 -7.77 8.88
N PRO A 131 -7.47 -7.32 10.09
CA PRO A 131 -6.93 -7.88 11.33
C PRO A 131 -7.51 -9.28 11.56
N PRO A 132 -6.86 -10.13 12.39
CA PRO A 132 -7.39 -11.44 12.76
C PRO A 132 -8.73 -11.35 13.50
N SER A 133 -8.92 -10.30 14.31
CA SER A 133 -10.16 -9.99 15.00
C SER A 133 -10.30 -8.49 15.26
N TRP A 134 -11.53 -8.06 15.53
CA TRP A 134 -11.79 -6.68 15.97
C TRP A 134 -11.07 -6.35 17.28
N ASP A 135 -11.09 -7.27 18.25
CA ASP A 135 -10.47 -7.07 19.56
C ASP A 135 -8.95 -6.88 19.45
N GLU A 136 -8.31 -7.62 18.56
CA GLU A 136 -6.88 -7.44 18.29
C GLU A 136 -6.59 -6.08 17.65
N LEU A 137 -7.40 -5.63 16.71
CA LEU A 137 -7.27 -4.29 16.14
C LEU A 137 -7.43 -3.20 17.20
N VAL A 138 -8.45 -3.32 18.06
CA VAL A 138 -8.67 -2.40 19.19
C VAL A 138 -7.45 -2.38 20.10
N SER A 139 -6.92 -3.54 20.49
CA SER A 139 -5.73 -3.64 21.32
C SER A 139 -4.52 -2.93 20.69
N ARG A 140 -4.28 -3.12 19.41
CA ARG A 140 -3.18 -2.47 18.67
C ARG A 140 -3.39 -0.95 18.54
N LEU A 141 -4.64 -0.50 18.38
CA LEU A 141 -4.99 0.92 18.28
C LEU A 141 -4.83 1.65 19.62
N THR A 142 -5.15 0.99 20.73
CA THR A 142 -5.12 1.58 22.08
C THR A 142 -3.78 1.39 22.79
N GLY A 143 -2.98 0.41 22.39
CA GLY A 143 -1.77 -0.04 23.11
C GLY A 143 -0.60 0.95 23.15
N ARG A 144 -0.67 2.08 22.44
CA ARG A 144 0.37 3.12 22.48
C ARG A 144 0.27 4.08 23.67
N GLY A 145 -0.85 4.10 24.38
CA GLY A 145 -1.03 4.77 25.67
C GLY A 145 -0.85 6.30 25.73
N THR A 146 -0.56 6.95 24.60
CA THR A 146 -0.22 8.39 24.55
C THR A 146 -1.35 9.26 23.98
N GLU A 147 -2.46 8.65 23.54
CA GLU A 147 -3.55 9.34 22.87
C GLU A 147 -4.70 9.65 23.85
N THR A 148 -5.44 10.74 23.59
CA THR A 148 -6.64 11.06 24.38
C THR A 148 -7.78 10.07 24.05
N PRO A 149 -8.73 9.84 24.98
CA PRO A 149 -9.88 8.98 24.74
C PRO A 149 -10.66 9.35 23.48
N GLU A 150 -10.80 10.65 23.18
CA GLU A 150 -11.49 11.17 22.01
C GLU A 150 -10.73 10.84 20.71
N ALA A 151 -9.40 10.87 20.72
CA ALA A 151 -8.59 10.49 19.57
C ALA A 151 -8.72 8.98 19.30
N VAL A 152 -8.69 8.16 20.35
CA VAL A 152 -8.92 6.71 20.25
C VAL A 152 -10.32 6.42 19.70
N ALA A 153 -11.36 7.08 20.22
CA ALA A 153 -12.74 6.88 19.74
C ALA A 153 -12.89 7.21 18.24
N ARG A 154 -12.30 8.32 17.76
CA ARG A 154 -12.29 8.67 16.34
C ARG A 154 -11.57 7.62 15.48
N ARG A 155 -10.43 7.10 15.93
CA ARG A 155 -9.69 6.05 15.21
C ARG A 155 -10.48 4.75 15.13
N LEU A 156 -11.18 4.38 16.20
CA LEU A 156 -12.04 3.18 16.21
C LEU A 156 -13.22 3.34 15.26
N GLU A 157 -13.82 4.53 15.19
CA GLU A 157 -14.93 4.80 14.25
C GLU A 157 -14.45 4.75 12.79
N THR A 158 -13.29 5.33 12.49
CA THR A 158 -12.66 5.21 11.17
C THR A 158 -12.40 3.75 10.84
N ALA A 159 -11.82 2.97 11.77
CA ALA A 159 -11.54 1.56 11.55
C ALA A 159 -12.82 0.73 11.31
N ARG A 160 -13.95 1.04 11.97
CA ARG A 160 -15.24 0.39 11.68
C ARG A 160 -15.71 0.67 10.26
N THR A 161 -15.60 1.93 9.81
CA THR A 161 -15.95 2.33 8.45
C THR A 161 -15.08 1.61 7.43
N GLU A 162 -13.75 1.52 7.67
CA GLU A 162 -12.82 0.81 6.80
C GLU A 162 -13.13 -0.70 6.77
N MET A 163 -13.38 -1.32 7.93
CA MET A 163 -13.73 -2.74 8.00
C MET A 163 -15.06 -3.08 7.31
N ALA A 164 -16.03 -2.18 7.33
CA ALA A 164 -17.32 -2.38 6.64
C ALA A 164 -17.17 -2.38 5.11
N ALA A 165 -16.13 -1.75 4.59
CA ALA A 165 -15.86 -1.69 3.15
C ALA A 165 -15.01 -2.87 2.62
N ARG A 166 -14.58 -3.81 3.46
CA ARG A 166 -13.65 -4.88 3.09
C ARG A 166 -14.11 -5.72 1.89
N ASP A 167 -15.41 -5.95 1.77
CA ASP A 167 -16.01 -6.80 0.73
C ASP A 167 -16.13 -6.08 -0.63
N GLU A 168 -15.68 -4.81 -0.74
CA GLU A 168 -15.57 -4.07 -1.99
C GLU A 168 -14.28 -4.40 -2.76
N PHE A 169 -13.33 -5.12 -2.15
CA PHE A 169 -12.00 -5.39 -2.68
C PHE A 169 -11.92 -6.78 -3.31
N ASP A 170 -11.05 -6.93 -4.33
CA ASP A 170 -10.88 -8.20 -5.05
C ASP A 170 -10.37 -9.31 -4.13
N HIS A 171 -9.52 -8.96 -3.15
CA HIS A 171 -8.97 -9.89 -2.18
C HIS A 171 -9.03 -9.32 -0.76
N VAL A 172 -9.34 -10.20 0.20
CA VAL A 172 -9.25 -9.91 1.64
C VAL A 172 -8.21 -10.85 2.25
N LEU A 173 -7.10 -10.28 2.73
CA LEU A 173 -6.04 -11.02 3.40
C LEU A 173 -6.10 -10.74 4.91
N VAL A 174 -6.14 -11.81 5.72
CA VAL A 174 -6.17 -11.69 7.18
C VAL A 174 -4.74 -11.70 7.73
N ASN A 175 -4.31 -10.63 8.38
CA ASN A 175 -2.97 -10.49 8.92
C ASN A 175 -2.79 -11.21 10.27
N SER A 176 -2.90 -12.54 10.24
CA SER A 176 -2.55 -13.43 11.37
C SER A 176 -1.06 -13.75 11.37
N GLU A 177 -0.49 -14.03 10.20
CA GLU A 177 0.92 -14.39 10.00
C GLU A 177 1.51 -13.51 8.87
N VAL A 178 2.47 -12.64 9.21
CA VAL A 178 3.06 -11.66 8.28
C VAL A 178 3.70 -12.33 7.07
N ASP A 179 4.44 -13.43 7.28
CA ASP A 179 5.14 -14.14 6.21
C ASP A 179 4.18 -14.76 5.20
N GLN A 180 3.06 -15.33 5.66
CA GLN A 180 2.02 -15.87 4.80
C GLN A 180 1.38 -14.76 3.96
N VAL A 181 0.93 -13.68 4.59
CA VAL A 181 0.29 -12.54 3.90
C VAL A 181 1.24 -11.91 2.88
N ALA A 182 2.52 -11.74 3.24
CA ALA A 182 3.52 -11.21 2.32
C ALA A 182 3.71 -12.13 1.10
N SER A 183 3.73 -13.46 1.30
CA SER A 183 3.84 -14.43 0.20
C SER A 183 2.61 -14.41 -0.71
N GLU A 184 1.41 -14.24 -0.15
CA GLU A 184 0.18 -14.09 -0.93
C GLU A 184 0.19 -12.81 -1.77
N LEU A 185 0.64 -11.67 -1.19
CA LEU A 185 0.82 -10.42 -1.92
C LEU A 185 1.86 -10.53 -3.04
N VAL A 186 2.99 -11.20 -2.79
CA VAL A 186 3.98 -11.49 -3.85
C VAL A 186 3.34 -12.28 -4.98
N SER A 187 2.55 -13.30 -4.69
CA SER A 187 1.87 -14.10 -5.71
C SER A 187 0.89 -13.26 -6.56
N LEU A 188 0.21 -12.28 -5.96
CA LEU A 188 -0.63 -11.34 -6.69
C LEU A 188 0.18 -10.39 -7.57
N LEU A 189 1.34 -9.94 -7.09
CA LEU A 189 2.23 -9.00 -7.78
C LEU A 189 2.92 -9.62 -9.00
N VAL A 190 3.37 -10.88 -8.90
CA VAL A 190 4.08 -11.54 -10.02
C VAL A 190 3.15 -12.33 -10.95
N GLY A 191 1.96 -12.74 -10.48
CA GLY A 191 1.04 -13.57 -11.26
C GLY A 191 1.36 -15.07 -11.24
N PRO A 192 0.52 -15.88 -11.88
CA PRO A 192 0.63 -17.35 -11.82
C PRO A 192 1.89 -17.89 -12.51
N ASP A 193 2.44 -17.19 -13.51
CA ASP A 193 3.53 -17.68 -14.36
C ASP A 193 4.93 -17.34 -13.81
N GLU A 194 5.04 -16.45 -12.83
CA GLU A 194 6.32 -15.97 -12.29
C GLU A 194 6.51 -16.30 -10.80
N ARG A 195 5.95 -17.40 -10.29
CA ARG A 195 6.20 -17.80 -8.90
C ARG A 195 7.69 -18.03 -8.70
N PRO A 196 8.33 -17.39 -7.71
CA PRO A 196 9.68 -17.76 -7.34
C PRO A 196 9.69 -19.26 -6.99
N VAL A 197 10.59 -20.00 -7.65
CA VAL A 197 10.80 -21.42 -7.33
C VAL A 197 11.18 -21.45 -5.87
N ALA A 198 10.33 -22.06 -5.04
CA ALA A 198 10.66 -22.32 -3.64
C ALA A 198 11.98 -23.11 -3.65
N GLU A 199 13.05 -22.50 -3.13
CA GLU A 199 14.29 -23.25 -2.91
C GLU A 199 13.96 -24.40 -1.96
N ASP A 200 14.06 -25.60 -2.47
CA ASP A 200 13.87 -26.84 -1.73
C ASP A 200 14.99 -26.99 -0.69
N PHE A 201 14.71 -26.56 0.54
CA PHE A 201 15.62 -26.72 1.69
C PHE A 201 15.74 -28.17 2.18
N SER A 202 15.31 -29.17 1.39
CA SER A 202 15.34 -30.57 1.80
C SER A 202 16.72 -31.26 1.74
N HIS A 203 17.81 -30.55 1.39
CA HIS A 203 19.15 -31.17 1.28
C HIS A 203 20.20 -30.46 2.14
N ARG A 204 20.02 -30.45 3.48
CA ARG A 204 21.16 -30.37 4.44
C ARG A 204 20.82 -31.08 5.75
N ALA A 205 20.78 -32.40 5.69
CA ALA A 205 20.93 -33.26 6.86
C ALA A 205 21.56 -34.58 6.39
N GLN A 206 22.87 -34.59 6.31
CA GLN A 206 23.73 -35.78 6.49
C GLN A 206 25.02 -35.33 7.17
#